data_64ab2fbdc23e3910720e3c38d472533f
#
_entry.id   64ab2fbdc23e3910720e3c38d472533f
#
_cell.length_a   1.000
_cell.length_b   1.000
_cell.length_c   1.000
_cell.angle_alpha   90.00
_cell.angle_beta   90.00
_cell.angle_gamma   90.00
#
_symmetry.space_group_name_H-M   'P 1'
#
loop_
_entity.id
_entity.type
_entity.pdbx_description
1 polymer ?
#
loop_
_entity_poly.entity_id
_entity_poly.type
_entity_poly.pdbx_seq_one_letter_code
_entity_poly.pdbx_strand_id
1 'polypeptide(L)'
;MQPGEAVYAAIVERFGPGVVGADGLLDRPALARIAFGDGRDGTRRIEELNAIVHPATIARQAELIAEVAARDADAVTVVESALIFETKHGGEGGWHRRFDKVIFVQAAEELKIARFVARSSGGKALGDEERAALEAEARRRIANQAATERNAARCDYVLTNDGTADQLRAQVDTLWLVLKEAARQRV
;
A
#
# COMPACT_ATOMS: atom_id res chain seq x y z
N MET A 1 14.10 -5.45 2.57
CA MET A 1 14.66 -5.42 3.93
C MET A 1 15.40 -6.75 4.16
N GLN A 2 16.56 -6.87 3.53
CA GLN A 2 17.43 -8.05 3.60
C GLN A 2 18.66 -7.74 4.45
N PRO A 3 19.29 -8.72 5.07
CA PRO A 3 20.58 -8.53 5.72
C PRO A 3 21.58 -7.83 4.78
N GLY A 4 22.29 -6.83 5.30
CA GLY A 4 23.20 -5.98 4.51
C GLY A 4 22.59 -4.71 3.96
N GLU A 5 21.27 -4.57 3.93
CA GLU A 5 20.61 -3.31 3.56
C GLU A 5 20.58 -2.33 4.75
N ALA A 6 20.74 -1.04 4.50
CA ALA A 6 20.70 0.01 5.53
C ALA A 6 19.39 0.00 6.32
N VAL A 7 18.26 -0.29 5.67
CA VAL A 7 16.94 -0.40 6.31
C VAL A 7 16.89 -1.56 7.30
N TYR A 8 17.48 -2.71 6.94
CA TYR A 8 17.58 -3.86 7.85
C TYR A 8 18.35 -3.47 9.12
N ALA A 9 19.54 -2.89 8.94
CA ALA A 9 20.39 -2.46 10.06
C ALA A 9 19.67 -1.46 10.96
N ALA A 10 19.02 -0.44 10.39
CA ALA A 10 18.27 0.56 11.15
C ALA A 10 17.08 -0.03 11.94
N ILE A 11 16.39 -1.03 11.37
CA ILE A 11 15.30 -1.74 12.09
C ILE A 11 15.87 -2.54 13.26
N VAL A 12 16.94 -3.29 13.05
CA VAL A 12 17.57 -4.11 14.12
C VAL A 12 18.13 -3.20 15.22
N GLU A 13 18.76 -2.09 14.86
CA GLU A 13 19.24 -1.10 15.83
C GLU A 13 18.09 -0.50 16.65
N ARG A 14 16.98 -0.15 16.01
CA ARG A 14 15.85 0.52 16.68
C ARG A 14 14.98 -0.41 17.49
N PHE A 15 14.75 -1.64 17.03
CA PHE A 15 13.80 -2.58 17.63
C PHE A 15 14.49 -3.71 18.40
N GLY A 16 15.80 -3.80 18.31
CA GLY A 16 16.63 -4.80 19.00
C GLY A 16 16.72 -6.12 18.25
N PRO A 17 17.60 -7.04 18.71
CA PRO A 17 17.84 -8.31 18.04
C PRO A 17 16.64 -9.27 18.06
N GLY A 18 15.67 -9.06 18.94
CA GLY A 18 14.45 -9.88 19.03
C GLY A 18 13.53 -9.80 17.80
N VAL A 19 13.83 -8.92 16.83
CA VAL A 19 13.12 -8.85 15.54
C VAL A 19 13.84 -9.60 14.43
N VAL A 20 14.90 -10.36 14.76
CA VAL A 20 15.66 -11.19 13.82
C VAL A 20 15.39 -12.65 14.11
N GLY A 21 14.98 -13.40 13.09
CA GLY A 21 14.77 -14.84 13.17
C GLY A 21 16.08 -15.65 13.22
N ALA A 22 15.95 -16.92 13.48
CA ALA A 22 17.10 -17.85 13.52
C ALA A 22 17.83 -17.97 12.18
N ASP A 23 17.16 -17.63 11.08
CA ASP A 23 17.70 -17.58 9.71
C ASP A 23 18.45 -16.26 9.40
N GLY A 24 18.52 -15.33 10.35
CA GLY A 24 19.12 -14.01 10.18
C GLY A 24 18.24 -13.01 9.43
N LEU A 25 17.02 -13.38 9.04
CA LEU A 25 16.07 -12.49 8.40
C LEU A 25 15.21 -11.77 9.44
N LEU A 26 14.52 -10.68 9.03
CA LEU A 26 13.55 -10.02 9.91
C LEU A 26 12.35 -10.94 10.18
N ASP A 27 12.12 -11.25 11.45
CA ASP A 27 10.88 -11.88 11.93
C ASP A 27 9.76 -10.83 11.88
N ARG A 28 9.04 -10.81 10.75
CA ARG A 28 7.94 -9.86 10.53
C ARG A 28 6.81 -9.98 11.56
N PRO A 29 6.39 -11.18 12.01
CA PRO A 29 5.47 -11.34 13.12
C PRO A 29 5.97 -10.71 14.43
N ALA A 30 7.22 -10.94 14.79
CA ALA A 30 7.82 -10.34 15.99
C ALA A 30 7.86 -8.81 15.89
N LEU A 31 8.34 -8.28 14.77
CA LEU A 31 8.36 -6.84 14.49
C LEU A 31 6.94 -6.25 14.54
N ALA A 32 5.95 -6.92 13.96
CA ALA A 32 4.57 -6.48 13.98
C ALA A 32 4.00 -6.43 15.41
N ARG A 33 4.27 -7.43 16.25
CA ARG A 33 3.86 -7.41 17.67
C ARG A 33 4.43 -6.22 18.41
N ILE A 34 5.69 -5.85 18.14
CA ILE A 34 6.32 -4.69 18.80
C ILE A 34 5.78 -3.37 18.24
N ALA A 35 5.58 -3.29 16.92
CA ALA A 35 5.13 -2.06 16.25
C ALA A 35 3.64 -1.77 16.48
N PHE A 36 2.78 -2.80 16.46
CA PHE A 36 1.32 -2.69 16.54
C PHE A 36 0.73 -3.25 17.84
N GLY A 37 1.58 -3.74 18.78
CA GLY A 37 1.12 -4.41 19.98
C GLY A 37 0.06 -3.62 20.74
N ASP A 38 -0.71 -4.33 21.53
CA ASP A 38 -1.86 -3.88 22.35
C ASP A 38 -1.48 -2.96 23.52
N GLY A 39 -0.20 -2.60 23.64
CA GLY A 39 0.33 -1.78 24.69
C GLY A 39 0.25 -0.27 24.45
N ARG A 40 0.37 0.48 25.53
CA ARG A 40 0.32 1.95 25.62
C ARG A 40 1.30 2.67 24.67
N ASP A 41 2.30 1.97 24.16
CA ASP A 41 3.36 2.50 23.28
C ASP A 41 3.26 2.00 21.82
N GLY A 42 2.33 1.11 21.48
CA GLY A 42 2.22 0.50 20.14
C GLY A 42 2.08 1.52 19.01
N THR A 43 1.30 2.58 19.21
CA THR A 43 1.13 3.64 18.21
C THR A 43 2.44 4.40 17.96
N ARG A 44 3.24 4.62 18.99
CA ARG A 44 4.53 5.31 18.85
C ARG A 44 5.55 4.48 18.09
N ARG A 45 5.56 3.17 18.32
CA ARG A 45 6.53 2.29 17.68
C ARG A 45 6.23 2.03 16.20
N ILE A 46 4.97 2.05 15.80
CA ILE A 46 4.64 2.04 14.36
C ILE A 46 5.12 3.30 13.64
N GLU A 47 5.05 4.47 14.27
CA GLU A 47 5.62 5.71 13.72
C GLU A 47 7.14 5.60 13.58
N GLU A 48 7.84 4.97 14.53
CA GLU A 48 9.28 4.71 14.45
C GLU A 48 9.63 3.80 13.27
N LEU A 49 8.86 2.73 13.08
CA LEU A 49 9.04 1.83 11.94
C LEU A 49 8.78 2.55 10.62
N ASN A 50 7.72 3.33 10.55
CA ASN A 50 7.36 4.10 9.37
C ASN A 50 8.43 5.16 9.03
N ALA A 51 9.04 5.79 10.03
CA ALA A 51 10.13 6.75 9.83
C ALA A 51 11.38 6.12 9.21
N ILE A 52 11.60 4.82 9.40
CA ILE A 52 12.70 4.07 8.77
C ILE A 52 12.30 3.57 7.38
N VAL A 53 11.12 2.92 7.29
CA VAL A 53 10.72 2.18 6.10
C VAL A 53 10.22 3.09 4.96
N HIS A 54 9.43 4.11 5.28
CA HIS A 54 8.81 4.96 4.24
C HIS A 54 9.84 5.71 3.40
N PRO A 55 10.83 6.44 3.98
CA PRO A 55 11.84 7.13 3.18
C PRO A 55 12.63 6.19 2.27
N ALA A 56 13.03 5.05 2.80
CA ALA A 56 13.79 4.06 2.02
C ALA A 56 12.97 3.44 0.89
N THR A 57 11.68 3.17 1.12
CA THR A 57 10.78 2.68 0.08
C THR A 57 10.60 3.73 -1.01
N ILE A 58 10.41 4.99 -0.63
CA ILE A 58 10.24 6.10 -1.58
C ILE A 58 11.50 6.33 -2.40
N ALA A 59 12.68 6.30 -1.77
CA ALA A 59 13.95 6.40 -2.45
C ALA A 59 14.12 5.27 -3.48
N ARG A 60 13.83 4.02 -3.08
CA ARG A 60 13.92 2.89 -4.01
C ARG A 60 12.93 2.96 -5.16
N GLN A 61 11.72 3.45 -4.92
CA GLN A 61 10.74 3.72 -5.98
C GLN A 61 11.27 4.76 -6.97
N ALA A 62 11.86 5.85 -6.49
CA ALA A 62 12.44 6.90 -7.34
C ALA A 62 13.58 6.36 -8.21
N GLU A 63 14.47 5.54 -7.65
CA GLU A 63 15.54 4.87 -8.40
C GLU A 63 14.98 3.99 -9.52
N LEU A 64 13.99 3.13 -9.20
CA LEU A 64 13.37 2.25 -10.19
C LEU A 64 12.66 3.03 -11.30
N ILE A 65 11.98 4.12 -10.97
CA ILE A 65 11.36 5.01 -11.95
C ILE A 65 12.42 5.62 -12.85
N ALA A 66 13.51 6.12 -12.29
CA ALA A 66 14.62 6.69 -13.06
C ALA A 66 15.28 5.65 -13.98
N GLU A 67 15.46 4.41 -13.51
CA GLU A 67 15.99 3.31 -14.33
C GLU A 67 15.08 3.00 -15.54
N VAL A 68 13.76 3.03 -15.34
CA VAL A 68 12.78 2.81 -16.43
C VAL A 68 12.83 3.99 -17.41
N ALA A 69 12.77 5.22 -16.92
CA ALA A 69 12.80 6.42 -17.75
C ALA A 69 14.08 6.55 -18.58
N ALA A 70 15.22 6.06 -18.04
CA ALA A 70 16.48 6.05 -18.79
C ALA A 70 16.48 5.06 -19.97
N ARG A 71 15.63 4.03 -19.94
CA ARG A 71 15.49 3.02 -21.00
C ARG A 71 14.41 3.39 -22.02
N ASP A 72 13.36 4.01 -21.54
CA ASP A 72 12.18 4.40 -22.35
C ASP A 72 11.60 5.70 -21.76
N ALA A 73 11.81 6.80 -22.46
CA ALA A 73 11.35 8.14 -22.06
C ALA A 73 9.81 8.24 -22.07
N ASP A 74 9.13 7.41 -22.88
CA ASP A 74 7.67 7.39 -22.99
C ASP A 74 7.00 6.37 -22.06
N ALA A 75 7.78 5.71 -21.19
CA ALA A 75 7.27 4.71 -20.27
C ALA A 75 6.27 5.30 -19.26
N VAL A 76 5.16 4.60 -19.07
CA VAL A 76 4.21 4.86 -17.99
C VAL A 76 4.54 3.95 -16.81
N THR A 77 5.04 4.54 -15.73
CA THR A 77 5.37 3.80 -14.50
C THR A 77 4.21 3.89 -13.51
N VAL A 78 3.74 2.75 -13.04
CA VAL A 78 2.64 2.67 -12.05
C VAL A 78 3.19 2.24 -10.69
N VAL A 79 2.89 3.00 -9.67
CA VAL A 79 3.21 2.67 -8.27
C VAL A 79 1.91 2.40 -7.51
N GLU A 80 1.76 1.18 -6.99
CA GLU A 80 0.67 0.82 -6.10
C GLU A 80 1.02 1.17 -4.65
N SER A 81 0.15 1.93 -3.99
CA SER A 81 0.31 2.29 -2.58
C SER A 81 -1.04 2.47 -1.90
N ALA A 82 -1.24 1.78 -0.78
CA ALA A 82 -2.42 1.95 0.05
C ALA A 82 -2.35 3.19 0.96
N LEU A 83 -1.16 3.79 1.13
CA LEU A 83 -0.87 4.82 2.12
C LEU A 83 -0.29 6.10 1.50
N ILE A 84 -0.60 6.38 0.23
CA ILE A 84 -0.01 7.51 -0.49
C ILE A 84 -0.27 8.86 0.21
N PHE A 85 -1.47 9.02 0.80
CA PHE A 85 -1.92 10.26 1.43
C PHE A 85 -1.48 10.39 2.89
N GLU A 86 -1.25 9.27 3.58
CA GLU A 86 -0.91 9.18 4.99
C GLU A 86 0.60 9.21 5.23
N THR A 87 1.41 9.08 4.19
CA THR A 87 2.86 9.03 4.31
C THR A 87 3.44 10.38 4.73
N LYS A 88 3.71 10.54 6.02
CA LYS A 88 4.30 11.76 6.59
C LYS A 88 5.77 11.96 6.19
N HIS A 89 6.46 10.89 5.84
CA HIS A 89 7.89 10.85 5.52
C HIS A 89 8.18 10.88 4.02
N GLY A 90 7.27 11.46 3.23
CA GLY A 90 7.34 11.46 1.76
C GLY A 90 8.25 12.52 1.14
N GLY A 91 9.04 13.24 1.94
CA GLY A 91 9.86 14.36 1.49
C GLY A 91 9.10 15.69 1.37
N GLU A 92 9.80 16.77 1.03
CA GLU A 92 9.19 18.08 0.82
C GLU A 92 8.20 18.06 -0.35
N GLY A 93 7.00 18.61 -0.13
CA GLY A 93 5.92 18.64 -1.13
C GLY A 93 5.06 17.36 -1.19
N GLY A 94 5.39 16.35 -0.39
CA GLY A 94 4.59 15.14 -0.24
C GLY A 94 4.41 14.35 -1.55
N TRP A 95 3.29 13.62 -1.65
CA TRP A 95 2.99 12.77 -2.80
C TRP A 95 2.77 13.55 -4.11
N HIS A 96 2.31 14.82 -4.06
CA HIS A 96 2.06 15.66 -5.23
C HIS A 96 3.27 15.86 -6.14
N ARG A 97 4.49 15.81 -5.58
CA ARG A 97 5.73 15.96 -6.35
C ARG A 97 6.29 14.64 -6.88
N ARG A 98 5.71 13.52 -6.46
CA ARG A 98 6.21 12.19 -6.84
C ARG A 98 5.46 11.56 -8.00
N PHE A 99 4.24 12.02 -8.24
CA PHE A 99 3.36 11.42 -9.23
C PHE A 99 2.72 12.49 -10.11
N ASP A 100 2.63 12.21 -11.38
CA ASP A 100 1.97 13.08 -12.35
C ASP A 100 0.47 12.95 -12.30
N LYS A 101 0.02 11.72 -12.04
CA LYS A 101 -1.39 11.36 -11.93
C LYS A 101 -1.61 10.40 -10.78
N VAL A 102 -2.72 10.53 -10.12
CA VAL A 102 -3.15 9.62 -9.05
C VAL A 102 -4.48 8.99 -9.44
N ILE A 103 -4.51 7.67 -9.37
CA ILE A 103 -5.68 6.86 -9.68
C ILE A 103 -6.19 6.26 -8.36
N PHE A 104 -7.44 6.49 -8.04
CA PHE A 104 -8.09 5.85 -6.91
C PHE A 104 -8.95 4.68 -7.39
N VAL A 105 -8.76 3.51 -6.79
CA VAL A 105 -9.61 2.34 -7.07
C VAL A 105 -10.55 2.14 -5.90
N GLN A 106 -11.85 2.26 -6.14
CA GLN A 106 -12.88 2.07 -5.14
C GLN A 106 -13.74 0.84 -5.40
N ALA A 107 -14.38 0.34 -4.36
CA ALA A 107 -15.43 -0.67 -4.45
C ALA A 107 -16.43 -0.47 -3.31
N ALA A 108 -17.66 -0.95 -3.50
CA ALA A 108 -18.69 -0.94 -2.46
C ALA A 108 -18.21 -1.70 -1.21
N GLU A 109 -18.62 -1.24 -0.03
CA GLU A 109 -18.16 -1.80 1.24
C GLU A 109 -18.51 -3.29 1.36
N GLU A 110 -19.71 -3.67 0.97
CA GLU A 110 -20.19 -5.05 1.00
C GLU A 110 -19.31 -5.96 0.12
N LEU A 111 -18.89 -5.48 -1.03
CA LEU A 111 -17.99 -6.22 -1.92
C LEU A 111 -16.58 -6.34 -1.33
N LYS A 112 -16.07 -5.29 -0.69
CA LYS A 112 -14.78 -5.35 0.00
C LYS A 112 -14.81 -6.40 1.10
N ILE A 113 -15.89 -6.43 1.91
CA ILE A 113 -16.10 -7.41 2.98
C ILE A 113 -16.17 -8.82 2.38
N ALA A 114 -17.03 -9.04 1.39
CA ALA A 114 -17.20 -10.35 0.75
C ALA A 114 -15.88 -10.87 0.15
N ARG A 115 -15.13 -10.02 -0.55
CA ARG A 115 -13.81 -10.37 -1.12
C ARG A 115 -12.77 -10.67 -0.04
N PHE A 116 -12.80 -9.93 1.08
CA PHE A 116 -11.92 -10.20 2.21
C PHE A 116 -12.20 -11.57 2.82
N VAL A 117 -13.47 -11.89 3.09
CA VAL A 117 -13.89 -13.18 3.64
C VAL A 117 -13.49 -14.32 2.70
N ALA A 118 -13.81 -14.21 1.40
CA ALA A 118 -13.47 -15.23 0.41
C ALA A 118 -11.96 -15.50 0.33
N ARG A 119 -11.14 -14.45 0.34
CA ARG A 119 -9.68 -14.59 0.33
C ARG A 119 -9.15 -15.20 1.62
N SER A 120 -9.68 -14.79 2.77
CA SER A 120 -9.21 -15.26 4.08
C SER A 120 -9.62 -16.71 4.36
N SER A 121 -10.77 -17.17 3.83
CA SER A 121 -11.20 -18.54 3.92
C SER A 121 -10.39 -19.50 3.05
N GLY A 122 -9.68 -18.99 2.04
CA GLY A 122 -8.98 -19.83 1.07
C GLY A 122 -9.92 -20.77 0.30
N GLY A 123 -11.19 -20.38 0.16
CA GLY A 123 -12.22 -21.20 -0.52
C GLY A 123 -12.85 -22.28 0.38
N LYS A 124 -12.51 -22.33 1.68
CA LYS A 124 -13.13 -23.26 2.63
C LYS A 124 -14.52 -22.78 3.04
N ALA A 125 -15.42 -23.73 3.27
CA ALA A 125 -16.69 -23.43 3.94
C ALA A 125 -16.44 -22.96 5.38
N LEU A 126 -17.02 -21.82 5.74
CA LEU A 126 -16.89 -21.22 7.07
C LEU A 126 -18.16 -21.49 7.87
N GLY A 127 -18.00 -21.75 9.17
CA GLY A 127 -19.10 -21.65 10.12
C GLY A 127 -19.56 -20.19 10.31
N ASP A 128 -20.78 -20.02 10.87
CA ASP A 128 -21.37 -18.69 11.03
C ASP A 128 -20.52 -17.77 11.93
N GLU A 129 -19.93 -18.30 13.00
CA GLU A 129 -19.06 -17.55 13.91
C GLU A 129 -17.75 -17.11 13.23
N GLU A 130 -17.13 -18.01 12.46
CA GLU A 130 -15.89 -17.70 11.72
C GLU A 130 -16.15 -16.64 10.65
N ARG A 131 -17.27 -16.74 9.94
CA ARG A 131 -17.70 -15.75 8.95
C ARG A 131 -17.90 -14.39 9.61
N ALA A 132 -18.66 -14.34 10.70
CA ALA A 132 -18.94 -13.10 11.43
C ALA A 132 -17.64 -12.44 11.96
N ALA A 133 -16.68 -13.23 12.44
CA ALA A 133 -15.39 -12.73 12.88
C ALA A 133 -14.58 -12.10 11.75
N LEU A 134 -14.54 -12.73 10.55
CA LEU A 134 -13.87 -12.20 9.38
C LEU A 134 -14.54 -10.93 8.84
N GLU A 135 -15.87 -10.87 8.84
CA GLU A 135 -16.61 -9.67 8.45
C GLU A 135 -16.34 -8.51 9.40
N ALA A 136 -16.33 -8.76 10.73
CA ALA A 136 -16.00 -7.76 11.72
C ALA A 136 -14.56 -7.23 11.54
N GLU A 137 -13.60 -8.12 11.22
CA GLU A 137 -12.23 -7.72 10.91
C GLU A 137 -12.16 -6.89 9.63
N ALA A 138 -12.89 -7.27 8.58
CA ALA A 138 -12.97 -6.50 7.34
C ALA A 138 -13.49 -5.09 7.60
N ARG A 139 -14.58 -4.94 8.36
CA ARG A 139 -15.16 -3.63 8.72
C ARG A 139 -14.18 -2.78 9.52
N ARG A 140 -13.44 -3.35 10.47
CA ARG A 140 -12.40 -2.61 11.22
C ARG A 140 -11.31 -2.08 10.29
N ARG A 141 -10.87 -2.89 9.31
CA ARG A 141 -9.85 -2.46 8.33
C ARG A 141 -10.36 -1.35 7.42
N ILE A 142 -11.59 -1.47 6.94
CA ILE A 142 -12.24 -0.43 6.13
C ILE A 142 -12.36 0.88 6.91
N ALA A 143 -12.83 0.80 8.17
CA ALA A 143 -12.95 1.98 9.03
C ALA A 143 -11.60 2.67 9.24
N ASN A 144 -10.51 1.93 9.40
CA ASN A 144 -9.16 2.49 9.51
C ASN A 144 -8.68 3.15 8.21
N GLN A 145 -9.24 2.77 7.05
CA GLN A 145 -8.93 3.35 5.74
C GLN A 145 -9.93 4.43 5.29
N ALA A 146 -10.93 4.75 6.09
CA ALA A 146 -11.96 5.74 5.73
C ALA A 146 -11.40 7.14 5.44
N ALA A 147 -10.24 7.49 6.01
CA ALA A 147 -9.51 8.71 5.67
C ALA A 147 -9.01 8.68 4.22
N THR A 148 -8.53 7.52 3.73
CA THR A 148 -8.07 7.32 2.37
C THR A 148 -9.20 7.47 1.36
N GLU A 149 -10.40 6.96 1.67
CA GLU A 149 -11.56 7.09 0.78
C GLU A 149 -12.02 8.55 0.58
N ARG A 150 -11.90 9.38 1.62
CA ARG A 150 -12.15 10.83 1.52
C ARG A 150 -11.16 11.52 0.58
N ASN A 151 -10.03 10.91 0.29
CA ASN A 151 -9.03 11.42 -0.63
C ASN A 151 -9.34 11.10 -2.11
N ALA A 152 -10.38 10.33 -2.42
CA ALA A 152 -10.79 10.06 -3.81
C ALA A 152 -11.00 11.34 -4.62
N ALA A 153 -11.57 12.38 -4.01
CA ALA A 153 -11.76 13.70 -4.61
C ALA A 153 -10.43 14.46 -4.91
N ARG A 154 -9.31 13.98 -4.39
CA ARG A 154 -7.97 14.54 -4.63
C ARG A 154 -7.20 13.78 -5.72
N CYS A 155 -7.79 12.72 -6.25
CA CYS A 155 -7.21 11.92 -7.30
C CYS A 155 -7.63 12.43 -8.68
N ASP A 156 -6.76 12.25 -9.67
CA ASP A 156 -7.06 12.62 -11.06
C ASP A 156 -8.11 11.71 -11.70
N TYR A 157 -8.11 10.44 -11.31
CA TYR A 157 -9.01 9.41 -11.84
C TYR A 157 -9.53 8.51 -10.75
N VAL A 158 -10.77 8.04 -10.92
CA VAL A 158 -11.40 7.05 -10.05
C VAL A 158 -11.85 5.87 -10.90
N LEU A 159 -11.41 4.66 -10.55
CA LEU A 159 -11.87 3.41 -11.12
C LEU A 159 -12.81 2.71 -10.14
N THR A 160 -13.95 2.24 -10.63
CA THR A 160 -14.94 1.54 -9.81
C THR A 160 -14.88 0.03 -10.07
N ASN A 161 -14.57 -0.73 -9.02
CA ASN A 161 -14.42 -2.18 -9.06
C ASN A 161 -15.62 -2.90 -8.41
N ASP A 162 -16.84 -2.50 -8.79
CA ASP A 162 -18.08 -3.09 -8.26
C ASP A 162 -18.64 -4.21 -9.13
N GLY A 163 -18.17 -4.30 -10.36
CA GLY A 163 -18.65 -5.23 -11.36
C GLY A 163 -17.69 -6.39 -11.63
N THR A 164 -17.75 -6.86 -12.86
CA THR A 164 -16.90 -7.95 -13.37
C THR A 164 -15.47 -7.46 -13.65
N ALA A 165 -14.53 -8.40 -13.75
CA ALA A 165 -13.16 -8.10 -14.14
C ALA A 165 -13.09 -7.44 -15.55
N ASP A 166 -13.98 -7.82 -16.47
CA ASP A 166 -14.01 -7.25 -17.80
C ASP A 166 -14.51 -5.80 -17.81
N GLN A 167 -15.46 -5.46 -16.93
CA GLN A 167 -15.90 -4.07 -16.75
C GLN A 167 -14.78 -3.20 -16.16
N LEU A 168 -14.02 -3.71 -15.21
CA LEU A 168 -12.86 -2.98 -14.69
C LEU A 168 -11.77 -2.85 -15.76
N ARG A 169 -11.53 -3.90 -16.52
CA ARG A 169 -10.56 -3.88 -17.63
C ARG A 169 -10.92 -2.82 -18.68
N ALA A 170 -12.18 -2.71 -19.07
CA ALA A 170 -12.62 -1.69 -20.00
C ALA A 170 -12.38 -0.25 -19.50
N GLN A 171 -12.55 -0.01 -18.17
CA GLN A 171 -12.18 1.28 -17.55
C GLN A 171 -10.66 1.53 -17.63
N VAL A 172 -9.86 0.50 -17.35
CA VAL A 172 -8.40 0.58 -17.43
C VAL A 172 -7.93 0.84 -18.85
N ASP A 173 -8.51 0.15 -19.86
CA ASP A 173 -8.17 0.34 -21.27
C ASP A 173 -8.45 1.77 -21.73
N THR A 174 -9.59 2.34 -21.30
CA THR A 174 -9.92 3.74 -21.58
C THR A 174 -8.93 4.69 -20.92
N LEU A 175 -8.63 4.48 -19.63
CA LEU A 175 -7.69 5.30 -18.90
C LEU A 175 -6.27 5.20 -19.48
N TRP A 176 -5.87 4.01 -19.94
CA TRP A 176 -4.57 3.78 -20.55
C TRP A 176 -4.32 4.67 -21.77
N LEU A 177 -5.34 4.86 -22.61
CA LEU A 177 -5.22 5.76 -23.77
C LEU A 177 -4.97 7.21 -23.33
N VAL A 178 -5.66 7.66 -22.28
CA VAL A 178 -5.48 9.01 -21.73
C VAL A 178 -4.07 9.18 -21.13
N LEU A 179 -3.58 8.18 -20.39
CA LEU A 179 -2.25 8.23 -19.79
C LEU A 179 -1.13 8.24 -20.83
N LYS A 180 -1.28 7.45 -21.89
CA LYS A 180 -0.32 7.44 -23.00
C LYS A 180 -0.27 8.76 -23.74
N GLU A 181 -1.41 9.39 -23.96
CA GLU A 181 -1.44 10.71 -24.59
C GLU A 181 -0.82 11.78 -23.70
N ALA A 182 -1.11 11.76 -22.39
CA ALA A 182 -0.50 12.67 -21.44
C ALA A 182 1.03 12.50 -21.33
N ALA A 183 1.54 11.26 -21.44
CA ALA A 183 2.98 11.00 -21.46
C ALA A 183 3.68 11.63 -22.69
N ARG A 184 3.06 11.54 -23.87
CA ARG A 184 3.60 12.13 -25.11
C ARG A 184 3.62 13.65 -25.14
N GLN A 185 2.74 14.30 -24.40
CA GLN A 185 2.65 15.77 -24.33
C GLN A 185 3.67 16.40 -23.35
N ARG A 186 4.49 15.60 -22.71
CA ARG A 186 5.53 16.02 -21.76
C ARG A 186 6.86 16.46 -22.42
N VAL A 187 6.97 16.46 -23.72
CA VAL A 187 8.16 16.86 -24.49
C VAL A 187 8.31 18.37 -24.52
#